data_b82216f79a80665d06d76bd065f0307b
#
_entry.id   b82216f79a80665d06d76bd065f0307b
#
_cell.length_a   1.000
_cell.length_b   1.000
_cell.length_c   1.000
_cell.angle_alpha   90.00
_cell.angle_beta   90.00
_cell.angle_gamma   90.00
#
_symmetry.space_group_name_H-M   'P 1'
#
loop_
_entity.id
_entity.type
_entity.pdbx_description
1 polymer ?
#
loop_
_entity_poly.entity_id
_entity_poly.type
_entity_poly.pdbx_seq_one_letter_code
_entity_poly.pdbx_strand_id
1 'polypeptide(L)'
;MHRGWKHVLTASVLLVCVSSVEGRSNVKKDLFGKLPDGTPVDIYTLSEGPIEVRVTNYGGYLVSLKVPDRNGKSADIVLGFDDLDGYVNNNTHKGTAYLGPIVGRYANRIARGSFTLEGRQYSLAINNGPNALHGGPHGFHQAVWKGRLLPEGVELTYLSKDGEEGYPGNLNVVVGYTLSQGALTIDYAATTDKDTILNLTNHTYFNLKGAGQGDILDHDLILHASRFTWADSNLTPTGELKSVGGTPLDFRKSTRIGERIDSDYEQLRVAGGYDQNFVLDAGGRELAEAAEVYEPSSGRVMRVLTDQPGVQFYTGNFFDGTIKGKSGIAYQRRYGLCLETQHFPDSPNHPEFPTTELKPGQRFHRVTVFAFSTRK
;
A
#
# COMPACT_ATOMS: atom_id res chain seq x y z
N MET A 1 -56.62 -11.78 -29.19
CA MET A 1 -55.48 -11.30 -29.98
C MET A 1 -54.96 -10.06 -29.29
N HIS A 2 -53.91 -10.20 -28.47
CA HIS A 2 -53.14 -9.05 -27.96
C HIS A 2 -51.66 -9.42 -27.99
N ARG A 3 -50.92 -8.75 -28.90
CA ARG A 3 -49.48 -8.89 -29.06
C ARG A 3 -48.78 -8.00 -28.02
N GLY A 4 -48.03 -8.62 -27.11
CA GLY A 4 -47.12 -7.93 -26.18
C GLY A 4 -45.79 -7.58 -26.86
N TRP A 5 -45.42 -6.33 -26.81
CA TRP A 5 -44.11 -5.85 -27.25
C TRP A 5 -43.08 -6.06 -26.13
N LYS A 6 -42.04 -6.82 -26.43
CA LYS A 6 -40.85 -6.93 -25.58
C LYS A 6 -39.89 -5.81 -26.00
N HIS A 7 -39.66 -4.88 -25.11
CA HIS A 7 -38.53 -3.93 -25.26
C HIS A 7 -37.24 -4.64 -24.88
N VAL A 8 -36.36 -4.81 -25.86
CA VAL A 8 -34.98 -5.24 -25.64
C VAL A 8 -34.17 -3.96 -25.44
N LEU A 9 -33.70 -3.74 -24.23
CA LEU A 9 -32.67 -2.70 -23.93
C LEU A 9 -31.32 -3.24 -24.37
N THR A 10 -30.78 -2.74 -25.46
CA THR A 10 -29.39 -2.92 -25.87
C THR A 10 -28.54 -1.93 -25.11
N ALA A 11 -27.77 -2.44 -24.13
CA ALA A 11 -26.71 -1.69 -23.50
C ALA A 11 -25.53 -1.55 -24.48
N SER A 12 -25.33 -0.34 -25.00
CA SER A 12 -24.15 -0.02 -25.80
C SER A 12 -22.94 0.10 -24.92
N VAL A 13 -22.08 -0.93 -24.88
CA VAL A 13 -20.76 -0.87 -24.32
C VAL A 13 -19.90 -0.03 -25.27
N LEU A 14 -19.52 1.15 -24.84
CA LEU A 14 -18.56 2.00 -25.54
C LEU A 14 -17.17 1.35 -25.41
N LEU A 15 -16.77 0.61 -26.42
CA LEU A 15 -15.40 0.06 -26.56
C LEU A 15 -14.48 1.22 -26.95
N VAL A 16 -13.76 1.78 -25.97
CA VAL A 16 -12.66 2.70 -26.25
C VAL A 16 -11.52 1.84 -26.80
N CYS A 17 -11.33 1.90 -28.12
CA CYS A 17 -10.15 1.33 -28.77
C CYS A 17 -8.91 2.13 -28.33
N VAL A 18 -8.25 1.68 -27.27
CA VAL A 18 -6.86 2.01 -27.02
C VAL A 18 -6.04 1.13 -27.95
N SER A 19 -5.32 1.73 -28.90
CA SER A 19 -4.36 1.02 -29.75
C SER A 19 -3.30 0.39 -28.85
N SER A 20 -3.43 -0.90 -28.60
CA SER A 20 -2.50 -1.72 -27.84
C SER A 20 -1.22 -1.87 -28.66
N VAL A 21 -0.17 -1.17 -28.24
CA VAL A 21 1.19 -1.65 -28.48
C VAL A 21 1.35 -2.87 -27.57
N GLU A 22 1.24 -4.07 -28.13
CA GLU A 22 1.55 -5.32 -27.43
C GLU A 22 3.05 -5.35 -27.11
N GLY A 23 3.45 -4.64 -26.04
CA GLY A 23 4.77 -4.82 -25.43
C GLY A 23 4.73 -6.11 -24.64
N ARG A 24 5.48 -7.14 -25.05
CA ARG A 24 5.69 -8.32 -24.20
C ARG A 24 6.33 -7.87 -22.89
N SER A 25 5.72 -8.23 -21.77
CA SER A 25 6.33 -8.07 -20.46
C SER A 25 7.62 -8.85 -20.40
N ASN A 26 8.69 -8.23 -19.90
CA ASN A 26 9.98 -8.87 -19.69
C ASN A 26 10.29 -8.86 -18.20
N VAL A 27 10.73 -10.01 -17.67
CA VAL A 27 11.07 -10.14 -16.26
C VAL A 27 12.51 -10.65 -16.14
N LYS A 28 13.33 -9.92 -15.38
CA LYS A 28 14.74 -10.21 -15.15
C LYS A 28 15.01 -10.31 -13.66
N LYS A 29 15.89 -11.22 -13.26
CA LYS A 29 16.40 -11.38 -11.91
C LYS A 29 17.88 -11.07 -11.87
N ASP A 30 18.33 -10.21 -10.96
CA ASP A 30 19.71 -9.89 -10.69
C ASP A 30 20.01 -9.98 -9.18
N LEU A 31 21.27 -10.03 -8.80
CA LEU A 31 21.70 -9.89 -7.41
C LEU A 31 21.57 -8.41 -7.02
N PHE A 32 20.81 -8.12 -5.94
CA PHE A 32 20.71 -6.76 -5.38
C PHE A 32 21.83 -6.47 -4.38
N GLY A 33 22.26 -7.48 -3.62
CA GLY A 33 23.32 -7.39 -2.63
C GLY A 33 23.35 -8.61 -1.73
N LYS A 34 24.05 -8.48 -0.60
CA LYS A 34 24.07 -9.49 0.46
C LYS A 34 23.81 -8.84 1.81
N LEU A 35 23.06 -9.50 2.65
CA LEU A 35 22.89 -9.10 4.05
C LEU A 35 24.21 -9.27 4.83
N PRO A 36 24.35 -8.67 6.03
CA PRO A 36 25.55 -8.79 6.85
C PRO A 36 25.95 -10.23 7.19
N ASP A 37 25.00 -11.16 7.24
CA ASP A 37 25.23 -12.59 7.45
C ASP A 37 25.64 -13.35 6.18
N GLY A 38 25.77 -12.67 5.04
CA GLY A 38 26.10 -13.22 3.72
C GLY A 38 24.92 -13.72 2.91
N THR A 39 23.68 -13.66 3.43
CA THR A 39 22.48 -14.08 2.72
C THR A 39 22.30 -13.27 1.44
N PRO A 40 22.21 -13.88 0.24
CA PRO A 40 22.02 -13.15 -0.99
C PRO A 40 20.58 -12.59 -1.08
N VAL A 41 20.47 -11.37 -1.59
CA VAL A 41 19.21 -10.70 -1.84
C VAL A 41 19.10 -10.40 -3.33
N ASP A 42 17.98 -10.80 -3.91
CA ASP A 42 17.68 -10.63 -5.33
C ASP A 42 16.85 -9.37 -5.58
N ILE A 43 16.97 -8.85 -6.81
CA ILE A 43 16.09 -7.83 -7.35
C ILE A 43 15.49 -8.30 -8.66
N TYR A 44 14.19 -8.05 -8.83
CA TYR A 44 13.41 -8.42 -10.00
C TYR A 44 13.02 -7.16 -10.74
N THR A 45 13.33 -7.10 -12.03
CA THR A 45 12.94 -5.98 -12.91
C THR A 45 11.86 -6.47 -13.86
N LEU A 46 10.71 -5.84 -13.79
CA LEU A 46 9.55 -6.05 -14.67
C LEU A 46 9.47 -4.87 -15.62
N SER A 47 9.34 -5.11 -16.93
CA SER A 47 9.27 -4.04 -17.93
C SER A 47 8.15 -4.32 -18.92
N GLU A 48 7.32 -3.31 -19.19
CA GLU A 48 6.28 -3.33 -20.23
C GLU A 48 6.20 -1.96 -20.90
N GLY A 49 6.53 -1.88 -22.19
CA GLY A 49 6.59 -0.61 -22.88
C GLY A 49 7.52 0.39 -22.15
N PRO A 50 7.02 1.59 -21.79
CA PRO A 50 7.83 2.60 -21.09
C PRO A 50 7.84 2.44 -19.57
N ILE A 51 7.12 1.47 -19.01
CA ILE A 51 7.01 1.27 -17.56
C ILE A 51 8.03 0.23 -17.11
N GLU A 52 8.75 0.53 -16.04
CA GLU A 52 9.69 -0.36 -15.38
C GLU A 52 9.44 -0.39 -13.88
N VAL A 53 9.37 -1.60 -13.34
CA VAL A 53 9.17 -1.86 -11.90
C VAL A 53 10.34 -2.67 -11.39
N ARG A 54 10.91 -2.30 -10.23
CA ARG A 54 11.93 -3.10 -9.56
C ARG A 54 11.47 -3.48 -8.17
N VAL A 55 11.49 -4.79 -7.87
CA VAL A 55 11.07 -5.36 -6.58
C VAL A 55 12.19 -6.23 -6.04
N THR A 56 12.53 -6.12 -4.75
CA THR A 56 13.50 -7.00 -4.10
C THR A 56 12.81 -8.07 -3.25
N ASN A 57 13.45 -9.22 -3.07
CA ASN A 57 12.97 -10.24 -2.14
C ASN A 57 13.32 -9.97 -0.67
N TYR A 58 14.08 -8.95 -0.35
CA TYR A 58 14.20 -8.43 1.01
C TYR A 58 12.99 -7.54 1.29
N GLY A 59 12.12 -7.96 2.22
CA GLY A 59 10.91 -7.22 2.60
C GLY A 59 9.87 -7.04 1.47
N GLY A 60 10.12 -7.57 0.27
CA GLY A 60 9.27 -7.31 -0.91
C GLY A 60 9.18 -5.83 -1.29
N TYR A 61 10.23 -5.04 -1.03
CA TYR A 61 10.21 -3.61 -1.32
C TYR A 61 10.03 -3.31 -2.80
N LEU A 62 9.10 -2.41 -3.11
CA LEU A 62 9.03 -1.74 -4.40
C LEU A 62 10.15 -0.69 -4.48
N VAL A 63 11.28 -1.09 -5.09
CA VAL A 63 12.52 -0.30 -5.09
C VAL A 63 12.44 0.86 -6.09
N SER A 64 11.82 0.64 -7.25
CA SER A 64 11.69 1.62 -8.31
C SER A 64 10.43 1.38 -9.12
N LEU A 65 9.81 2.46 -9.56
CA LEU A 65 8.68 2.44 -10.48
C LEU A 65 8.80 3.62 -11.43
N LYS A 66 9.25 3.34 -12.66
CA LYS A 66 9.40 4.35 -13.70
C LYS A 66 8.17 4.38 -14.58
N VAL A 67 7.57 5.56 -14.69
CA VAL A 67 6.42 5.81 -15.58
C VAL A 67 6.64 7.08 -16.41
N PRO A 68 6.15 7.12 -17.67
CA PRO A 68 6.30 8.29 -18.52
C PRO A 68 5.39 9.44 -18.04
N ASP A 69 5.80 10.67 -18.30
CA ASP A 69 4.95 11.86 -18.22
C ASP A 69 4.18 12.06 -19.55
N ARG A 70 3.40 13.16 -19.64
CA ARG A 70 2.62 13.51 -20.84
C ARG A 70 3.46 13.72 -22.09
N ASN A 71 4.78 13.93 -21.96
CA ASN A 71 5.73 14.10 -23.05
C ASN A 71 6.54 12.82 -23.32
N GLY A 72 6.22 11.71 -22.65
CA GLY A 72 6.93 10.44 -22.78
C GLY A 72 8.23 10.34 -21.97
N LYS A 73 8.58 11.34 -21.15
CA LYS A 73 9.77 11.31 -20.31
C LYS A 73 9.49 10.47 -19.06
N SER A 74 10.16 9.33 -18.92
CA SER A 74 10.06 8.48 -17.75
C SER A 74 10.78 9.07 -16.53
N ALA A 75 10.15 8.91 -15.34
CA ALA A 75 10.76 9.20 -14.06
C ALA A 75 10.39 8.11 -13.04
N ASP A 76 11.29 7.83 -12.11
CA ASP A 76 11.00 7.01 -10.94
C ASP A 76 10.10 7.81 -9.99
N ILE A 77 8.92 7.28 -9.68
CA ILE A 77 7.89 7.98 -8.90
C ILE A 77 7.74 7.44 -7.47
N VAL A 78 8.64 6.57 -7.01
CA VAL A 78 8.59 6.03 -5.65
C VAL A 78 9.85 6.38 -4.86
N LEU A 79 9.68 6.76 -3.61
CA LEU A 79 10.78 6.98 -2.68
C LEU A 79 11.41 5.64 -2.29
N GLY A 80 12.69 5.66 -1.90
CA GLY A 80 13.44 4.46 -1.52
C GLY A 80 14.93 4.75 -1.49
N PHE A 81 15.72 3.70 -1.66
CA PHE A 81 17.18 3.76 -1.72
C PHE A 81 17.70 3.14 -3.02
N ASP A 82 18.94 3.47 -3.38
CA ASP A 82 19.56 2.96 -4.61
C ASP A 82 20.06 1.51 -4.46
N ASP A 83 20.39 1.10 -3.24
CA ASP A 83 21.03 -0.17 -2.91
C ASP A 83 20.38 -0.86 -1.69
N LEU A 84 20.80 -2.11 -1.45
CA LEU A 84 20.31 -2.92 -0.33
C LEU A 84 20.68 -2.31 1.03
N ASP A 85 21.88 -1.75 1.15
CA ASP A 85 22.38 -1.20 2.41
C ASP A 85 21.49 -0.07 2.92
N GLY A 86 20.94 0.75 2.02
CA GLY A 86 19.97 1.78 2.37
C GLY A 86 18.73 1.19 3.05
N TYR A 87 18.19 0.10 2.52
CA TYR A 87 17.01 -0.58 3.11
C TYR A 87 17.34 -1.25 4.44
N VAL A 88 18.47 -1.95 4.53
CA VAL A 88 18.90 -2.64 5.76
C VAL A 88 19.17 -1.63 6.89
N ASN A 89 19.89 -0.55 6.60
CA ASN A 89 20.24 0.47 7.59
C ASN A 89 19.02 1.31 8.04
N ASN A 90 18.03 1.50 7.16
CA ASN A 90 16.79 2.21 7.49
C ASN A 90 15.86 1.38 8.40
N ASN A 91 16.02 0.05 8.44
CA ASN A 91 15.22 -0.86 9.26
C ASN A 91 15.76 -0.99 10.70
N THR A 92 16.45 0.01 11.20
CA THR A 92 16.86 0.06 12.60
C THR A 92 15.65 0.42 13.48
N HIS A 93 15.59 -0.11 14.72
CA HIS A 93 14.48 0.06 15.67
C HIS A 93 14.09 1.53 15.99
N LYS A 94 14.87 2.49 15.57
CA LYS A 94 14.64 3.92 15.77
C LYS A 94 14.29 4.59 14.45
N GLY A 95 13.02 4.42 14.01
CA GLY A 95 12.49 5.23 12.93
C GLY A 95 12.52 4.58 11.54
N THR A 96 12.14 3.31 11.45
CA THR A 96 11.87 2.67 10.13
C THR A 96 10.85 3.49 9.34
N ALA A 97 11.21 3.96 8.16
CA ALA A 97 10.33 4.75 7.32
C ALA A 97 9.43 3.91 6.41
N TYR A 98 9.62 2.59 6.36
CA TYR A 98 8.84 1.65 5.52
C TYR A 98 8.73 2.11 4.06
N LEU A 99 9.86 2.42 3.40
CA LEU A 99 9.88 2.95 2.03
C LEU A 99 9.60 1.87 0.97
N GLY A 100 8.38 1.34 0.94
CA GLY A 100 7.87 0.45 -0.09
C GLY A 100 7.81 -1.04 0.20
N PRO A 101 7.90 -1.57 1.44
CA PRO A 101 7.85 -3.00 1.72
C PRO A 101 6.44 -3.58 1.68
N ILE A 102 6.37 -4.91 1.65
CA ILE A 102 5.21 -5.66 2.14
C ILE A 102 5.15 -5.48 3.66
N VAL A 103 4.01 -5.04 4.17
CA VAL A 103 3.74 -4.88 5.59
C VAL A 103 2.88 -6.04 6.08
N GLY A 104 3.32 -6.69 7.13
CA GLY A 104 2.68 -7.82 7.79
C GLY A 104 3.51 -8.29 9.00
N ARG A 105 2.97 -9.19 9.83
CA ARG A 105 1.73 -9.96 9.70
C ARG A 105 0.48 -9.06 9.79
N TYR A 106 0.55 -7.93 10.52
CA TYR A 106 -0.55 -7.00 10.68
C TYR A 106 -0.15 -5.57 10.29
N ALA A 107 -0.72 -5.06 9.22
CA ALA A 107 -0.52 -3.69 8.76
C ALA A 107 -1.19 -2.70 9.72
N ASN A 108 -0.55 -1.54 9.88
CA ASN A 108 -0.97 -0.47 10.78
C ASN A 108 -0.89 -0.90 12.25
N ARG A 109 -1.68 -0.27 13.14
CA ARG A 109 -1.55 -0.38 14.61
C ARG A 109 -2.45 -1.45 15.20
N ILE A 110 -1.97 -2.06 16.30
CA ILE A 110 -2.77 -2.81 17.27
C ILE A 110 -2.56 -2.12 18.63
N ALA A 111 -3.65 -1.65 19.22
CA ALA A 111 -3.67 -0.91 20.47
C ALA A 111 -2.97 -1.70 21.59
N ARG A 112 -2.02 -1.05 22.27
CA ARG A 112 -1.25 -1.62 23.38
C ARG A 112 -0.53 -2.94 23.05
N GLY A 113 -0.36 -3.23 21.74
CA GLY A 113 0.21 -4.49 21.29
C GLY A 113 -0.54 -5.71 21.80
N SER A 114 -1.85 -5.64 21.96
CA SER A 114 -2.63 -6.74 22.54
C SER A 114 -3.95 -6.93 21.82
N PHE A 115 -4.32 -8.20 21.63
CA PHE A 115 -5.64 -8.59 21.09
C PHE A 115 -6.10 -9.90 21.70
N THR A 116 -7.41 -10.17 21.63
CA THR A 116 -8.00 -11.43 22.04
C THR A 116 -8.50 -12.19 20.82
N LEU A 117 -8.11 -13.45 20.68
CA LEU A 117 -8.55 -14.35 19.61
C LEU A 117 -9.01 -15.67 20.25
N GLU A 118 -10.23 -16.13 19.94
CA GLU A 118 -10.83 -17.35 20.50
C GLU A 118 -10.70 -17.42 22.05
N GLY A 119 -10.95 -16.29 22.72
CA GLY A 119 -10.90 -16.18 24.19
C GLY A 119 -9.49 -16.18 24.80
N ARG A 120 -8.43 -16.26 23.99
CA ARG A 120 -7.04 -16.18 24.42
C ARG A 120 -6.45 -14.82 24.09
N GLN A 121 -5.81 -14.20 25.08
CA GLN A 121 -5.08 -12.95 24.90
C GLN A 121 -3.67 -13.22 24.30
N TYR A 122 -3.30 -12.41 23.31
CA TYR A 122 -1.98 -12.38 22.68
C TYR A 122 -1.33 -11.02 22.92
N SER A 123 -0.01 -11.03 23.10
CA SER A 123 0.79 -9.81 23.29
C SER A 123 1.84 -9.72 22.22
N LEU A 124 1.93 -8.55 21.58
CA LEU A 124 2.88 -8.22 20.53
C LEU A 124 3.93 -7.25 21.06
N ALA A 125 5.07 -7.19 20.38
CA ALA A 125 6.10 -6.20 20.71
C ALA A 125 5.58 -4.78 20.47
N ILE A 126 5.87 -3.89 21.45
CA ILE A 126 5.57 -2.46 21.37
C ILE A 126 6.71 -1.78 20.61
N ASN A 127 6.41 -1.18 19.46
CA ASN A 127 7.40 -0.51 18.61
C ASN A 127 6.95 0.88 18.08
N ASN A 128 5.76 1.37 18.52
CA ASN A 128 5.27 2.69 18.14
C ASN A 128 4.46 3.32 19.29
N GLY A 129 5.10 4.14 20.12
CA GLY A 129 4.47 4.66 21.34
C GLY A 129 3.97 3.52 22.22
N PRO A 130 2.67 3.49 22.58
CA PRO A 130 2.09 2.39 23.35
C PRO A 130 1.65 1.19 22.48
N ASN A 131 1.78 1.23 21.16
CA ASN A 131 1.17 0.31 20.23
C ASN A 131 2.18 -0.63 19.55
N ALA A 132 1.70 -1.77 19.06
CA ALA A 132 2.39 -2.52 18.01
C ALA A 132 2.04 -1.90 16.64
N LEU A 133 3.03 -1.82 15.75
CA LEU A 133 2.92 -1.24 14.42
C LEU A 133 3.54 -2.17 13.38
N HIS A 134 2.86 -2.34 12.25
CA HIS A 134 3.38 -2.97 11.03
C HIS A 134 3.99 -4.35 11.22
N GLY A 135 3.39 -5.17 12.09
CA GLY A 135 3.82 -6.55 12.33
C GLY A 135 4.98 -6.69 13.32
N GLY A 136 5.42 -5.60 13.95
CA GLY A 136 6.47 -5.61 14.96
C GLY A 136 7.85 -5.21 14.46
N PRO A 137 8.86 -5.21 15.35
CA PRO A 137 10.23 -4.80 15.03
C PRO A 137 10.89 -5.61 13.91
N HIS A 138 10.57 -6.89 13.81
CA HIS A 138 11.11 -7.83 12.81
C HIS A 138 10.00 -8.38 11.91
N GLY A 139 9.05 -7.51 11.52
CA GLY A 139 7.97 -7.87 10.62
C GLY A 139 8.42 -8.21 9.19
N PHE A 140 7.47 -8.38 8.30
CA PHE A 140 7.70 -8.85 6.92
C PHE A 140 8.64 -7.96 6.10
N HIS A 141 8.77 -6.70 6.45
CA HIS A 141 9.69 -5.73 5.84
C HIS A 141 11.18 -6.07 6.02
N GLN A 142 11.54 -6.95 6.96
CA GLN A 142 12.93 -7.41 7.16
C GLN A 142 13.14 -8.86 6.72
N ALA A 143 12.10 -9.57 6.33
CA ALA A 143 12.20 -10.96 5.90
C ALA A 143 12.85 -11.07 4.52
N VAL A 144 13.66 -12.12 4.30
CA VAL A 144 14.10 -12.52 2.96
C VAL A 144 13.11 -13.55 2.42
N TRP A 145 12.36 -13.15 1.41
CA TRP A 145 11.34 -13.96 0.77
C TRP A 145 11.96 -14.85 -0.30
N LYS A 146 11.36 -16.01 -0.53
CA LYS A 146 11.74 -16.87 -1.66
C LYS A 146 11.03 -16.34 -2.92
N GLY A 147 11.81 -15.90 -3.92
CA GLY A 147 11.27 -15.37 -5.16
C GLY A 147 11.22 -16.40 -6.29
N ARG A 148 10.16 -16.40 -7.08
CA ARG A 148 9.95 -17.19 -8.29
C ARG A 148 9.51 -16.29 -9.44
N LEU A 149 10.20 -16.38 -10.58
CA LEU A 149 9.81 -15.63 -11.78
C LEU A 149 8.48 -16.17 -12.33
N LEU A 150 7.62 -15.24 -12.73
CA LEU A 150 6.40 -15.46 -13.49
C LEU A 150 6.56 -14.87 -14.90
N PRO A 151 5.69 -15.21 -15.88
CA PRO A 151 5.77 -14.64 -17.23
C PRO A 151 5.72 -13.13 -17.27
N GLU A 152 4.94 -12.49 -16.38
CA GLU A 152 4.72 -11.04 -16.31
C GLU A 152 5.09 -10.44 -14.95
N GLY A 153 5.87 -11.18 -14.13
CA GLY A 153 6.14 -10.70 -12.78
C GLY A 153 7.01 -11.61 -11.91
N VAL A 154 6.87 -11.44 -10.60
CA VAL A 154 7.54 -12.24 -9.58
C VAL A 154 6.56 -12.62 -8.49
N GLU A 155 6.65 -13.85 -8.02
CA GLU A 155 5.98 -14.35 -6.82
C GLU A 155 6.98 -14.44 -5.67
N LEU A 156 6.65 -13.84 -4.55
CA LEU A 156 7.41 -13.88 -3.31
C LEU A 156 6.66 -14.74 -2.30
N THR A 157 7.32 -15.72 -1.69
CA THR A 157 6.73 -16.60 -0.68
C THR A 157 7.50 -16.51 0.63
N TYR A 158 6.78 -16.50 1.75
CA TYR A 158 7.35 -16.48 3.09
C TYR A 158 6.54 -17.35 4.04
N LEU A 159 7.24 -18.11 4.89
CA LEU A 159 6.63 -18.83 6.01
C LEU A 159 6.90 -18.07 7.30
N SER A 160 5.89 -17.34 7.78
CA SER A 160 5.92 -16.74 9.11
C SER A 160 5.54 -17.79 10.14
N LYS A 161 6.47 -18.15 11.02
CA LYS A 161 6.32 -19.25 11.98
C LYS A 161 5.36 -18.91 13.11
N ASP A 162 4.77 -19.95 13.73
CA ASP A 162 3.97 -19.80 14.94
C ASP A 162 4.78 -19.07 16.04
N GLY A 163 4.22 -18.00 16.58
CA GLY A 163 4.86 -17.16 17.58
C GLY A 163 5.79 -16.06 17.05
N GLU A 164 6.02 -15.97 15.73
CA GLU A 164 6.79 -14.87 15.16
C GLU A 164 6.15 -13.52 15.48
N GLU A 165 6.93 -12.59 16.05
CA GLU A 165 6.46 -11.28 16.57
C GLU A 165 5.24 -11.38 17.53
N GLY A 166 4.98 -12.56 18.12
CA GLY A 166 3.87 -12.82 19.03
C GLY A 166 2.57 -13.30 18.38
N TYR A 167 2.52 -13.41 17.06
CA TYR A 167 1.32 -13.86 16.34
C TYR A 167 1.19 -15.40 16.34
N PRO A 168 -0.04 -15.95 16.55
CA PRO A 168 -0.27 -17.39 16.52
C PRO A 168 -0.30 -17.97 15.10
N GLY A 169 0.05 -19.26 14.99
CA GLY A 169 -0.04 -20.06 13.79
C GLY A 169 1.12 -19.89 12.80
N ASN A 170 1.45 -20.97 12.10
CA ASN A 170 2.29 -20.88 10.92
C ASN A 170 1.47 -20.29 9.78
N LEU A 171 1.96 -19.20 9.20
CA LEU A 171 1.30 -18.50 8.11
C LEU A 171 2.15 -18.62 6.83
N ASN A 172 1.61 -19.32 5.82
CA ASN A 172 2.18 -19.29 4.49
C ASN A 172 1.65 -18.07 3.74
N VAL A 173 2.54 -17.18 3.34
CA VAL A 173 2.19 -15.94 2.61
C VAL A 173 2.78 -16.01 1.22
N VAL A 174 1.97 -15.60 0.24
CA VAL A 174 2.37 -15.44 -1.15
C VAL A 174 2.00 -14.05 -1.59
N VAL A 175 2.96 -13.30 -2.16
CA VAL A 175 2.71 -11.99 -2.75
C VAL A 175 3.23 -11.97 -4.17
N GLY A 176 2.34 -11.74 -5.12
CA GLY A 176 2.65 -11.60 -6.54
C GLY A 176 2.76 -10.13 -6.94
N TYR A 177 3.82 -9.76 -7.66
CA TYR A 177 3.93 -8.49 -8.36
C TYR A 177 3.90 -8.78 -9.86
N THR A 178 2.90 -8.25 -10.56
CA THR A 178 2.78 -8.40 -12.02
C THR A 178 2.63 -7.04 -12.68
N LEU A 179 3.25 -6.88 -13.85
CA LEU A 179 3.14 -5.67 -14.66
C LEU A 179 2.51 -6.06 -16.00
N SER A 180 1.29 -5.58 -16.23
CA SER A 180 0.53 -5.86 -17.44
C SER A 180 -0.45 -4.73 -17.76
N GLN A 181 -0.60 -4.39 -19.05
CA GLN A 181 -1.53 -3.37 -19.54
C GLN A 181 -1.36 -1.99 -18.86
N GLY A 182 -0.11 -1.62 -18.57
CA GLY A 182 0.20 -0.35 -17.94
C GLY A 182 -0.12 -0.28 -16.44
N ALA A 183 -0.36 -1.42 -15.80
CA ALA A 183 -0.72 -1.50 -14.40
C ALA A 183 0.20 -2.45 -13.62
N LEU A 184 0.64 -2.03 -12.43
CA LEU A 184 1.27 -2.87 -11.43
C LEU A 184 0.18 -3.46 -10.53
N THR A 185 0.05 -4.77 -10.55
CA THR A 185 -0.84 -5.53 -9.65
C THR A 185 -0.02 -6.16 -8.53
N ILE A 186 -0.48 -6.00 -7.29
CA ILE A 186 0.01 -6.70 -6.12
C ILE A 186 -1.09 -7.64 -5.63
N ASP A 187 -0.85 -8.94 -5.74
CA ASP A 187 -1.77 -10.01 -5.31
C ASP A 187 -1.27 -10.62 -4.01
N TYR A 188 -2.10 -10.66 -2.99
CA TYR A 188 -1.78 -11.18 -1.67
C TYR A 188 -2.61 -12.43 -1.41
N ALA A 189 -1.96 -13.53 -1.05
CA ALA A 189 -2.63 -14.75 -0.59
C ALA A 189 -1.95 -15.29 0.66
N ALA A 190 -2.74 -15.89 1.56
CA ALA A 190 -2.20 -16.57 2.72
C ALA A 190 -3.10 -17.71 3.21
N THR A 191 -2.46 -18.70 3.89
CA THR A 191 -3.13 -19.77 4.62
C THR A 191 -2.44 -19.99 5.95
N THR A 192 -3.17 -20.49 6.94
CA THR A 192 -2.67 -20.74 8.30
C THR A 192 -3.02 -22.15 8.78
N ASP A 193 -2.26 -22.68 9.75
CA ASP A 193 -2.53 -23.94 10.45
C ASP A 193 -3.22 -23.74 11.80
N LYS A 194 -3.33 -22.50 12.28
CA LYS A 194 -4.07 -22.12 13.51
C LYS A 194 -4.81 -20.81 13.26
N ASP A 195 -5.84 -20.54 14.07
CA ASP A 195 -6.50 -19.25 14.06
C ASP A 195 -5.48 -18.14 14.32
N THR A 196 -5.51 -17.13 13.47
CA THR A 196 -4.59 -15.98 13.52
C THR A 196 -5.31 -14.72 13.04
N ILE A 197 -4.64 -13.59 13.18
CA ILE A 197 -5.07 -12.32 12.57
C ILE A 197 -4.12 -11.96 11.43
N LEU A 198 -4.66 -11.39 10.36
CA LEU A 198 -3.90 -11.03 9.18
C LEU A 198 -4.40 -9.74 8.54
N ASN A 199 -3.51 -8.81 8.30
CA ASN A 199 -3.74 -7.61 7.52
C ASN A 199 -2.47 -7.29 6.72
N LEU A 200 -2.53 -7.40 5.40
CA LEU A 200 -1.38 -7.16 4.52
C LEU A 200 -1.60 -5.90 3.70
N THR A 201 -0.52 -5.16 3.49
CA THR A 201 -0.49 -4.01 2.59
C THR A 201 0.91 -3.81 2.01
N ASN A 202 1.04 -2.84 1.09
CA ASN A 202 2.32 -2.33 0.62
C ASN A 202 2.45 -0.85 0.98
N HIS A 203 3.58 -0.45 1.56
CA HIS A 203 3.80 0.89 2.10
C HIS A 203 4.65 1.76 1.16
N THR A 204 4.30 1.78 -0.13
CA THR A 204 5.03 2.59 -1.10
C THR A 204 4.68 4.08 -0.96
N TYR A 205 5.73 4.91 -0.92
CA TYR A 205 5.60 6.36 -0.98
C TYR A 205 5.71 6.83 -2.43
N PHE A 206 4.64 7.36 -2.97
CA PHE A 206 4.58 7.90 -4.31
C PHE A 206 4.83 9.40 -4.34
N ASN A 207 5.53 9.85 -5.38
CA ASN A 207 5.58 11.24 -5.79
C ASN A 207 5.55 11.29 -7.33
N LEU A 208 4.44 11.67 -7.91
CA LEU A 208 4.23 11.62 -9.36
C LEU A 208 5.04 12.69 -10.11
N LYS A 209 5.61 13.69 -9.42
CA LYS A 209 6.62 14.60 -10.01
C LYS A 209 7.92 13.83 -10.33
N GLY A 210 8.23 12.84 -9.51
CA GLY A 210 9.45 12.05 -9.47
C GLY A 210 10.02 11.97 -8.06
N ALA A 211 10.68 10.87 -7.72
CA ALA A 211 11.29 10.68 -6.41
C ALA A 211 12.27 11.81 -6.09
N GLY A 212 12.06 12.46 -4.93
CA GLY A 212 12.90 13.57 -4.49
C GLY A 212 12.70 14.90 -5.22
N GLN A 213 11.68 15.03 -6.08
CA GLN A 213 11.38 16.28 -6.80
C GLN A 213 10.45 17.22 -6.01
N GLY A 214 10.72 17.37 -4.72
CA GLY A 214 9.93 18.22 -3.80
C GLY A 214 8.74 17.49 -3.18
N ASP A 215 7.79 18.25 -2.67
CA ASP A 215 6.63 17.74 -1.95
C ASP A 215 5.48 17.33 -2.88
N ILE A 216 4.46 16.69 -2.27
CA ILE A 216 3.26 16.18 -2.97
C ILE A 216 2.05 17.12 -2.82
N LEU A 217 2.25 18.35 -2.33
CA LEU A 217 1.14 19.24 -1.96
C LEU A 217 0.33 19.72 -3.17
N ASP A 218 0.94 19.76 -4.36
CA ASP A 218 0.28 20.15 -5.62
C ASP A 218 -0.40 18.97 -6.35
N HIS A 219 -0.29 17.74 -5.83
CA HIS A 219 -1.05 16.62 -6.38
C HIS A 219 -2.53 16.78 -6.04
N ASP A 220 -3.40 16.46 -7.00
CA ASP A 220 -4.82 16.33 -6.78
C ASP A 220 -5.14 14.88 -6.41
N LEU A 221 -6.03 14.70 -5.43
CA LEU A 221 -6.47 13.40 -4.93
C LEU A 221 -7.99 13.29 -5.00
N ILE A 222 -8.47 12.12 -5.43
CA ILE A 222 -9.84 11.64 -5.22
C ILE A 222 -9.75 10.37 -4.36
N LEU A 223 -10.61 10.26 -3.34
CA LEU A 223 -10.83 9.03 -2.57
C LEU A 223 -12.31 8.63 -2.64
N HIS A 224 -12.58 7.40 -3.05
CA HIS A 224 -13.93 6.83 -3.10
C HIS A 224 -14.34 6.31 -1.71
N ALA A 225 -14.40 7.23 -0.74
CA ALA A 225 -14.68 6.97 0.65
C ALA A 225 -15.52 8.11 1.26
N SER A 226 -16.67 7.75 1.82
CA SER A 226 -17.58 8.71 2.49
C SER A 226 -17.33 8.81 3.99
N ARG A 227 -16.54 7.90 4.58
CA ARG A 227 -16.22 7.84 6.01
C ARG A 227 -14.74 7.52 6.22
N PHE A 228 -14.28 7.73 7.44
CA PHE A 228 -12.96 7.35 7.92
C PHE A 228 -13.04 6.84 9.37
N THR A 229 -12.04 6.09 9.81
CA THR A 229 -11.91 5.66 11.20
C THR A 229 -11.37 6.82 12.04
N TRP A 230 -12.10 7.23 13.09
CA TRP A 230 -11.62 8.25 14.01
C TRP A 230 -10.51 7.69 14.89
N ALA A 231 -9.37 8.36 14.93
CA ALA A 231 -8.20 7.95 15.71
C ALA A 231 -8.04 8.79 16.99
N ASP A 232 -7.49 8.18 18.03
CA ASP A 232 -7.07 8.82 19.25
C ASP A 232 -5.73 9.56 19.09
N SER A 233 -5.20 10.13 20.17
CA SER A 233 -3.92 10.85 20.18
C SER A 233 -2.69 9.98 19.87
N ASN A 234 -2.83 8.65 19.87
CA ASN A 234 -1.80 7.68 19.50
C ASN A 234 -1.99 7.13 18.09
N LEU A 235 -2.88 7.75 17.30
CA LEU A 235 -3.24 7.33 15.94
C LEU A 235 -3.85 5.92 15.90
N THR A 236 -4.53 5.49 16.97
CA THR A 236 -5.24 4.21 17.05
C THR A 236 -6.74 4.46 16.91
N PRO A 237 -7.48 3.69 16.10
CA PRO A 237 -8.91 3.85 15.96
C PRO A 237 -9.64 3.72 17.29
N THR A 238 -10.69 4.54 17.49
CA THR A 238 -11.57 4.50 18.66
C THR A 238 -12.79 3.59 18.48
N GLY A 239 -12.97 3.00 17.28
CA GLY A 239 -14.18 2.28 16.86
C GLY A 239 -15.15 3.17 16.07
N GLU A 240 -15.08 4.49 16.22
CA GLU A 240 -15.98 5.40 15.51
C GLU A 240 -15.66 5.52 14.03
N LEU A 241 -16.70 5.45 13.18
CA LEU A 241 -16.63 5.76 11.75
C LEU A 241 -17.32 7.11 11.50
N LYS A 242 -16.54 8.14 11.18
CA LYS A 242 -17.06 9.51 10.95
C LYS A 242 -17.16 9.84 9.46
N SER A 243 -18.14 10.70 9.12
CA SER A 243 -18.28 11.23 7.76
C SER A 243 -17.11 12.15 7.41
N VAL A 244 -16.61 12.05 6.18
CA VAL A 244 -15.63 13.01 5.63
C VAL A 244 -16.30 14.35 5.27
N GLY A 245 -17.62 14.35 5.01
CA GLY A 245 -18.37 15.52 4.54
C GLY A 245 -18.26 16.72 5.48
N GLY A 246 -17.88 17.87 4.94
CA GLY A 246 -17.68 19.09 5.73
C GLY A 246 -16.40 19.15 6.55
N THR A 247 -15.47 18.19 6.35
CA THR A 247 -14.17 18.15 7.03
C THR A 247 -13.02 18.36 6.04
N PRO A 248 -11.79 18.66 6.50
CA PRO A 248 -10.62 18.68 5.63
C PRO A 248 -10.27 17.35 4.97
N LEU A 249 -10.87 16.22 5.45
CA LEU A 249 -10.66 14.87 4.92
C LEU A 249 -11.58 14.54 3.72
N ASP A 250 -12.39 15.49 3.23
CA ASP A 250 -13.32 15.24 2.13
C ASP A 250 -12.63 15.28 0.76
N PHE A 251 -12.12 14.13 0.32
CA PHE A 251 -11.52 13.89 -1.00
C PHE A 251 -12.46 13.20 -1.99
N ARG A 252 -13.77 13.20 -1.77
CA ARG A 252 -14.75 12.61 -2.70
C ARG A 252 -14.78 13.31 -4.07
N LYS A 253 -14.22 14.49 -4.16
CA LYS A 253 -13.97 15.24 -5.41
C LYS A 253 -12.48 15.56 -5.49
N SER A 254 -11.98 15.71 -6.73
CA SER A 254 -10.60 16.11 -6.98
C SER A 254 -10.25 17.36 -6.15
N THR A 255 -9.31 17.19 -5.25
CA THR A 255 -8.89 18.23 -4.30
C THR A 255 -7.38 18.18 -4.16
N ARG A 256 -6.74 19.34 -4.22
CA ARG A 256 -5.30 19.46 -4.02
C ARG A 256 -4.94 19.06 -2.59
N ILE A 257 -3.93 18.19 -2.43
CA ILE A 257 -3.52 17.66 -1.13
C ILE A 257 -3.14 18.83 -0.18
N GLY A 258 -2.40 19.82 -0.67
CA GLY A 258 -1.96 20.97 0.12
C GLY A 258 -3.07 21.95 0.51
N GLU A 259 -4.26 21.87 -0.10
CA GLU A 259 -5.34 22.87 0.10
C GLU A 259 -5.81 22.94 1.56
N ARG A 260 -5.89 21.80 2.23
CA ARG A 260 -6.49 21.70 3.58
C ARG A 260 -5.63 20.95 4.59
N ILE A 261 -4.42 20.52 4.22
CA ILE A 261 -3.56 19.66 5.07
C ILE A 261 -3.16 20.34 6.39
N ASP A 262 -3.10 21.67 6.43
CA ASP A 262 -2.73 22.46 7.60
C ASP A 262 -3.97 23.10 8.29
N SER A 263 -5.19 22.65 7.98
CA SER A 263 -6.41 23.10 8.64
C SER A 263 -6.39 22.76 10.14
N ASP A 264 -7.00 23.63 10.95
CA ASP A 264 -7.18 23.38 12.38
C ASP A 264 -8.26 22.33 12.62
N TYR A 265 -7.87 21.05 12.42
CA TYR A 265 -8.72 19.89 12.60
C TYR A 265 -7.97 18.85 13.43
N GLU A 266 -8.62 18.31 14.46
CA GLU A 266 -7.98 17.43 15.45
C GLU A 266 -7.19 16.29 14.80
N GLN A 267 -7.77 15.59 13.83
CA GLN A 267 -7.14 14.44 13.17
C GLN A 267 -5.88 14.83 12.36
N LEU A 268 -5.83 16.04 11.81
CA LEU A 268 -4.65 16.56 11.13
C LEU A 268 -3.57 17.02 12.12
N ARG A 269 -3.98 17.62 13.25
CA ARG A 269 -3.02 18.04 14.30
C ARG A 269 -2.30 16.84 14.91
N VAL A 270 -3.05 15.79 15.26
CA VAL A 270 -2.50 14.57 15.87
C VAL A 270 -1.52 13.87 14.94
N ALA A 271 -1.82 13.80 13.64
CA ALA A 271 -1.01 13.13 12.63
C ALA A 271 0.07 14.03 12.00
N GLY A 272 0.03 15.34 12.23
CA GLY A 272 0.90 16.31 11.57
C GLY A 272 0.61 16.49 10.07
N GLY A 273 -0.57 16.07 9.60
CA GLY A 273 -1.02 16.03 8.22
C GLY A 273 -2.01 14.89 8.02
N TYR A 274 -2.16 14.39 6.80
CA TYR A 274 -3.00 13.22 6.57
C TYR A 274 -2.27 11.94 7.02
N ASP A 275 -2.94 11.12 7.83
CA ASP A 275 -2.55 9.78 8.26
C ASP A 275 -3.80 9.04 8.77
N GLN A 276 -4.81 8.91 7.93
CA GLN A 276 -6.11 8.35 8.30
C GLN A 276 -6.47 7.16 7.43
N ASN A 277 -7.13 6.17 8.04
CA ASN A 277 -7.76 5.08 7.32
C ASN A 277 -9.14 5.50 6.83
N PHE A 278 -9.32 5.55 5.51
CA PHE A 278 -10.57 5.84 4.84
C PHE A 278 -11.36 4.56 4.59
N VAL A 279 -12.64 4.58 4.90
CA VAL A 279 -13.58 3.47 4.69
C VAL A 279 -14.07 3.54 3.25
N LEU A 280 -13.61 2.60 2.42
CA LEU A 280 -13.96 2.55 1.00
C LEU A 280 -15.45 2.24 0.81
N ASP A 281 -16.11 2.97 -0.07
CA ASP A 281 -17.56 2.84 -0.30
C ASP A 281 -17.92 1.47 -0.94
N ALA A 282 -17.00 0.84 -1.69
CA ALA A 282 -17.16 -0.54 -2.20
C ALA A 282 -17.11 -1.59 -1.08
N GLY A 283 -16.51 -1.26 0.09
CA GLY A 283 -16.54 -2.10 1.29
C GLY A 283 -15.81 -3.44 1.16
N GLY A 284 -14.85 -3.58 0.26
CA GLY A 284 -14.06 -4.80 0.10
C GLY A 284 -14.79 -5.98 -0.53
N ARG A 285 -15.90 -5.74 -1.23
CA ARG A 285 -16.74 -6.79 -1.84
C ARG A 285 -16.32 -7.16 -3.25
N GLU A 286 -15.66 -6.24 -3.95
CA GLU A 286 -15.22 -6.39 -5.32
C GLU A 286 -14.00 -5.51 -5.59
N LEU A 287 -13.25 -5.80 -6.65
CA LEU A 287 -12.17 -4.94 -7.12
C LEU A 287 -12.77 -3.65 -7.67
N ALA A 288 -12.59 -2.55 -6.96
CA ALA A 288 -13.14 -1.25 -7.30
C ALA A 288 -12.09 -0.15 -7.15
N GLU A 289 -12.30 0.97 -7.81
CA GLU A 289 -11.43 2.13 -7.67
C GLU A 289 -11.56 2.73 -6.26
N ALA A 290 -10.43 2.81 -5.57
CA ALA A 290 -10.30 3.39 -4.24
C ALA A 290 -9.85 4.84 -4.29
N ALA A 291 -8.94 5.16 -5.23
CA ALA A 291 -8.33 6.48 -5.33
C ALA A 291 -7.86 6.80 -6.75
N GLU A 292 -7.77 8.10 -7.05
CA GLU A 292 -7.03 8.63 -8.18
C GLU A 292 -6.13 9.77 -7.72
N VAL A 293 -4.86 9.73 -8.11
CA VAL A 293 -3.87 10.80 -7.89
C VAL A 293 -3.46 11.38 -9.24
N TYR A 294 -3.52 12.69 -9.37
CA TYR A 294 -3.08 13.43 -10.55
C TYR A 294 -2.00 14.44 -10.18
N GLU A 295 -0.92 14.50 -10.96
CA GLU A 295 0.15 15.48 -10.79
C GLU A 295 0.19 16.43 -12.00
N PRO A 296 -0.16 17.72 -11.80
CA PRO A 296 -0.40 18.66 -12.91
C PRO A 296 0.83 18.97 -13.75
N SER A 297 2.04 19.02 -13.19
CA SER A 297 3.24 19.44 -13.92
C SER A 297 3.71 18.36 -14.91
N SER A 298 3.67 17.09 -14.54
CA SER A 298 4.01 15.95 -15.38
C SER A 298 2.85 15.41 -16.20
N GLY A 299 1.63 15.64 -15.71
CA GLY A 299 0.42 15.05 -16.26
C GLY A 299 0.21 13.60 -15.86
N ARG A 300 1.05 13.02 -15.00
CA ARG A 300 0.89 11.63 -14.55
C ARG A 300 -0.38 11.45 -13.72
N VAL A 301 -1.05 10.34 -13.98
CA VAL A 301 -2.23 9.89 -13.24
C VAL A 301 -1.93 8.48 -12.71
N MET A 302 -2.22 8.25 -11.44
CA MET A 302 -2.23 6.93 -10.82
C MET A 302 -3.62 6.65 -10.29
N ARG A 303 -4.26 5.57 -10.78
CA ARG A 303 -5.51 5.05 -10.22
C ARG A 303 -5.19 3.84 -9.35
N VAL A 304 -5.82 3.77 -8.19
CA VAL A 304 -5.67 2.65 -7.25
C VAL A 304 -6.98 1.90 -7.18
N LEU A 305 -6.94 0.60 -7.54
CA LEU A 305 -8.09 -0.28 -7.41
C LEU A 305 -7.77 -1.35 -6.37
N THR A 306 -8.77 -1.74 -5.56
CA THR A 306 -8.59 -2.79 -4.56
C THR A 306 -9.91 -3.46 -4.18
N ASP A 307 -9.82 -4.67 -3.65
CA ASP A 307 -10.89 -5.38 -2.95
C ASP A 307 -10.73 -5.33 -1.42
N GLN A 308 -9.89 -4.41 -0.92
CA GLN A 308 -9.77 -4.12 0.52
C GLN A 308 -10.90 -3.20 1.00
N PRO A 309 -11.32 -3.27 2.27
CA PRO A 309 -12.39 -2.44 2.82
C PRO A 309 -11.95 -1.00 3.13
N GLY A 310 -10.65 -0.73 3.21
CA GLY A 310 -10.09 0.56 3.57
C GLY A 310 -8.81 0.91 2.84
N VAL A 311 -8.43 2.17 2.93
CA VAL A 311 -7.14 2.69 2.46
C VAL A 311 -6.60 3.70 3.46
N GLN A 312 -5.37 3.49 3.93
CA GLN A 312 -4.64 4.50 4.68
C GLN A 312 -4.08 5.52 3.71
N PHE A 313 -4.45 6.78 3.87
CA PHE A 313 -3.83 7.91 3.18
C PHE A 313 -2.85 8.60 4.12
N TYR A 314 -1.56 8.53 3.79
CA TYR A 314 -0.48 9.10 4.57
C TYR A 314 0.40 10.02 3.72
N THR A 315 0.80 11.17 4.25
CA THR A 315 1.50 12.22 3.49
C THR A 315 2.96 12.42 3.89
N GLY A 316 3.63 11.40 4.41
CA GLY A 316 5.06 11.47 4.74
C GLY A 316 5.38 12.55 5.78
N ASN A 317 4.53 12.69 6.79
CA ASN A 317 4.55 13.79 7.76
C ASN A 317 5.80 13.82 8.65
N PHE A 318 6.45 12.66 8.84
CA PHE A 318 7.56 12.49 9.78
C PHE A 318 8.94 12.50 9.13
N PHE A 319 9.04 12.75 7.82
CA PHE A 319 10.33 12.99 7.19
C PHE A 319 10.89 14.35 7.65
N ASP A 320 12.13 14.36 8.09
CA ASP A 320 12.81 15.53 8.66
C ASP A 320 14.15 15.87 7.94
N GLY A 321 14.43 15.20 6.82
CA GLY A 321 15.65 15.36 6.04
C GLY A 321 16.82 14.51 6.51
N THR A 322 16.67 13.72 7.56
CA THR A 322 17.73 12.81 8.03
C THR A 322 17.89 11.58 7.13
N ILE A 323 16.80 11.12 6.52
CA ILE A 323 16.81 10.01 5.56
C ILE A 323 17.32 10.50 4.22
N LYS A 324 18.51 10.02 3.83
CA LYS A 324 19.07 10.21 2.49
C LYS A 324 18.67 9.05 1.60
N GLY A 325 17.70 9.30 0.74
CA GLY A 325 17.19 8.31 -0.19
C GLY A 325 17.98 8.24 -1.50
N LYS A 326 17.29 7.94 -2.60
CA LYS A 326 17.87 7.79 -3.93
C LYS A 326 18.71 9.00 -4.32
N SER A 327 19.87 8.73 -4.94
CA SER A 327 20.84 9.76 -5.34
C SER A 327 21.27 10.70 -4.22
N GLY A 328 21.20 10.23 -2.96
CA GLY A 328 21.58 11.00 -1.76
C GLY A 328 20.62 12.14 -1.41
N ILE A 329 19.45 12.21 -2.01
CA ILE A 329 18.46 13.25 -1.74
C ILE A 329 17.88 13.07 -0.35
N ALA A 330 17.95 14.12 0.48
CA ALA A 330 17.34 14.14 1.82
C ALA A 330 15.81 14.27 1.69
N TYR A 331 15.07 13.25 2.13
CA TYR A 331 13.62 13.29 2.10
C TYR A 331 13.06 14.20 3.18
N GLN A 332 12.36 15.24 2.76
CA GLN A 332 11.72 16.23 3.61
C GLN A 332 10.26 15.86 3.85
N ARG A 333 9.67 16.48 4.85
CA ARG A 333 8.24 16.37 5.16
C ARG A 333 7.41 16.54 3.88
N ARG A 334 6.45 15.61 3.66
CA ARG A 334 5.52 15.62 2.53
C ARG A 334 6.17 15.36 1.15
N TYR A 335 7.35 14.73 1.12
CA TYR A 335 8.00 14.34 -0.16
C TYR A 335 7.37 13.13 -0.83
N GLY A 336 6.49 12.42 -0.16
CA GLY A 336 5.77 11.27 -0.72
C GLY A 336 4.43 11.06 -0.03
N LEU A 337 3.51 10.42 -0.74
CA LEU A 337 2.22 9.97 -0.22
C LEU A 337 2.11 8.44 -0.29
N CYS A 338 1.43 7.84 0.69
CA CYS A 338 1.08 6.43 0.69
C CYS A 338 -0.43 6.25 0.52
N LEU A 339 -0.82 5.22 -0.24
CA LEU A 339 -2.19 4.73 -0.35
C LEU A 339 -2.15 3.23 -0.03
N GLU A 340 -2.19 2.93 1.26
CA GLU A 340 -2.06 1.56 1.79
C GLU A 340 -3.44 0.93 1.86
N THR A 341 -3.79 0.15 0.85
CA THR A 341 -5.05 -0.60 0.83
C THR A 341 -4.98 -1.74 1.85
N GLN A 342 -5.94 -1.79 2.77
CA GLN A 342 -5.86 -2.65 3.96
C GLN A 342 -7.23 -2.87 4.61
N HIS A 343 -7.30 -3.80 5.57
CA HIS A 343 -8.34 -3.78 6.59
C HIS A 343 -8.09 -2.64 7.58
N PHE A 344 -9.11 -2.29 8.37
CA PHE A 344 -8.98 -1.16 9.29
C PHE A 344 -7.92 -1.46 10.36
N PRO A 345 -7.15 -0.44 10.78
CA PRO A 345 -6.23 -0.62 11.91
C PRO A 345 -7.00 -1.08 13.16
N ASP A 346 -6.35 -1.85 14.01
CA ASP A 346 -6.87 -2.35 15.29
C ASP A 346 -8.16 -3.19 15.20
N SER A 347 -8.54 -3.72 14.01
CA SER A 347 -9.76 -4.52 13.83
C SER A 347 -9.92 -5.68 14.83
N PRO A 348 -8.87 -6.37 15.29
CA PRO A 348 -9.04 -7.43 16.29
C PRO A 348 -9.64 -6.96 17.62
N ASN A 349 -9.53 -5.68 17.95
CA ASN A 349 -10.08 -5.07 19.16
C ASN A 349 -11.42 -4.35 18.92
N HIS A 350 -11.91 -4.33 17.66
CA HIS A 350 -13.14 -3.67 17.24
C HIS A 350 -14.04 -4.64 16.47
N PRO A 351 -14.92 -5.39 17.15
CA PRO A 351 -15.77 -6.39 16.49
C PRO A 351 -16.75 -5.80 15.46
N GLU A 352 -16.99 -4.49 15.50
CA GLU A 352 -17.77 -3.74 14.51
C GLU A 352 -17.02 -3.48 13.20
N PHE A 353 -15.69 -3.66 13.17
CA PHE A 353 -14.87 -3.53 11.97
C PHE A 353 -14.86 -4.82 11.15
N PRO A 354 -14.51 -4.76 9.86
CA PRO A 354 -14.28 -5.96 9.06
C PRO A 354 -13.26 -6.87 9.73
N THR A 355 -13.61 -8.17 9.88
CA THR A 355 -12.74 -9.13 10.56
C THR A 355 -11.43 -9.32 9.84
N THR A 356 -10.34 -9.44 10.60
CA THR A 356 -9.01 -9.80 10.14
C THR A 356 -8.59 -11.20 10.59
N GLU A 357 -9.53 -11.96 11.17
CA GLU A 357 -9.31 -13.34 11.56
C GLU A 357 -9.16 -14.24 10.32
N LEU A 358 -8.17 -15.12 10.35
CA LEU A 358 -7.96 -16.17 9.37
C LEU A 358 -7.89 -17.52 10.07
N LYS A 359 -8.78 -18.45 9.70
CA LYS A 359 -8.89 -19.79 10.28
C LYS A 359 -8.22 -20.85 9.40
N PRO A 360 -7.79 -21.98 9.99
CA PRO A 360 -7.36 -23.13 9.22
C PRO A 360 -8.40 -23.57 8.18
N GLY A 361 -7.93 -23.87 6.97
CA GLY A 361 -8.81 -24.20 5.85
C GLY A 361 -9.39 -23.02 5.07
N GLN A 362 -9.29 -21.80 5.61
CA GLN A 362 -9.60 -20.58 4.87
C GLN A 362 -8.40 -20.10 4.06
N ARG A 363 -8.67 -19.37 2.99
CA ARG A 363 -7.66 -18.67 2.20
C ARG A 363 -7.93 -17.17 2.28
N PHE A 364 -6.95 -16.42 2.76
CA PHE A 364 -6.90 -14.98 2.58
C PHE A 364 -6.52 -14.69 1.12
N HIS A 365 -7.21 -13.75 0.49
CA HIS A 365 -6.86 -13.25 -0.84
C HIS A 365 -7.29 -11.80 -0.98
N ARG A 366 -6.38 -10.92 -1.40
CA ARG A 366 -6.64 -9.50 -1.67
C ARG A 366 -5.77 -9.01 -2.81
N VAL A 367 -6.27 -8.01 -3.53
CA VAL A 367 -5.61 -7.45 -4.70
C VAL A 367 -5.55 -5.92 -4.59
N THR A 368 -4.41 -5.37 -5.00
CA THR A 368 -4.23 -3.93 -5.22
C THR A 368 -3.65 -3.72 -6.60
N VAL A 369 -4.24 -2.80 -7.36
CA VAL A 369 -3.78 -2.43 -8.71
C VAL A 369 -3.44 -0.96 -8.74
N PHE A 370 -2.23 -0.64 -9.18
CA PHE A 370 -1.78 0.73 -9.49
C PHE A 370 -1.73 0.87 -11.01
N ALA A 371 -2.71 1.55 -11.60
CA ALA A 371 -2.81 1.77 -13.04
C ALA A 371 -2.33 3.17 -13.40
N PHE A 372 -1.44 3.27 -14.40
CA PHE A 372 -0.78 4.51 -14.78
C PHE A 372 -1.26 5.01 -16.13
N SER A 373 -1.45 6.33 -16.22
CA SER A 373 -1.78 7.04 -17.45
C SER A 373 -1.30 8.48 -17.38
N THR A 374 -1.61 9.27 -18.42
CA THR A 374 -1.32 10.71 -18.43
C THR A 374 -2.53 11.52 -18.89
N ARG A 375 -2.68 12.73 -18.33
CA ARG A 375 -3.56 13.79 -18.86
C ARG A 375 -2.73 14.80 -19.64
N LYS A 376 -3.29 15.26 -20.77
CA LYS A 376 -2.67 16.32 -21.62
C LYS A 376 -2.76 17.69 -20.97
#